data_bde52be7c64720b3faf562ad37ceb1b2
#
_entry.id   bde52be7c64720b3faf562ad37ceb1b2
#
_cell.length_a   1.000
_cell.length_b   1.000
_cell.length_c   1.000
_cell.angle_alpha   90.00
_cell.angle_beta   90.00
_cell.angle_gamma   90.00
#
_symmetry.space_group_name_H-M   'P 1'
#
loop_
_entity.id
_entity.type
_entity.pdbx_description
1 polymer ?
#
loop_
_entity_poly.entity_id
_entity_poly.type
_entity_poly.pdbx_seq_one_letter_code
_entity_poly.pdbx_strand_id
1 'polypeptide(L)'
;DSSTSRGLGDVYKRQGKRLEPFQNQVTIIRSNYCDMVPRLAEIGVTGVDGILLDLGVSSYQLDNAERGFTYREDVPLDMRMDQRNALSAYEVVNDYSEENLSRILHEYGEERFARKIAHNICVSRQQAPIRTTGELIEIIKRSIPAKIRATGGHPAKRTFQAIRIEVNQELTVLSESLDGMIDLLNDGGRLCVITFHSLEDRIVKNIFRKNEHPCTCPPEFPVCVCGKKSKGTVVTRKPILPGEEEMETNPRSKSAKLRVFERKV
;
A
#
# COMPACT_ATOMS: atom_id res chain seq x y z
N ASP A 1 -28.43 0.92 15.66
CA ASP A 1 -28.51 2.00 14.75
C ASP A 1 -27.15 2.45 14.30
N SER A 2 -26.82 2.41 13.24
CA SER A 2 -26.53 1.68 12.09
C SER A 2 -25.94 2.53 10.94
N SER A 3 -25.33 3.69 11.14
CA SER A 3 -24.80 4.53 10.05
C SER A 3 -23.26 4.62 9.94
N THR A 4 -22.50 4.06 10.85
CA THR A 4 -21.03 4.25 10.92
C THR A 4 -20.18 3.06 10.44
N SER A 5 -20.78 2.02 9.85
CA SER A 5 -20.08 0.77 9.48
C SER A 5 -19.94 0.53 7.97
N ARG A 6 -20.06 1.54 7.10
CA ARG A 6 -20.27 1.30 5.66
C ARG A 6 -19.03 0.96 4.82
N GLY A 7 -17.81 1.09 5.30
CA GLY A 7 -16.62 0.92 4.47
C GLY A 7 -16.09 -0.52 4.37
N LEU A 8 -15.47 -1.02 5.44
CA LEU A 8 -14.92 -2.38 5.51
C LEU A 8 -16.01 -3.45 5.72
N GLY A 9 -17.11 -3.08 6.40
CA GLY A 9 -18.24 -3.97 6.59
C GLY A 9 -18.92 -4.40 5.28
N ASP A 10 -18.97 -3.53 4.28
CA ASP A 10 -19.60 -3.84 3.00
C ASP A 10 -18.72 -4.70 2.09
N VAL A 11 -17.39 -4.51 2.11
CA VAL A 11 -16.43 -5.39 1.40
C VAL A 11 -16.53 -6.80 1.99
N TYR A 12 -16.51 -6.92 3.31
CA TYR A 12 -16.63 -8.20 4.02
C TYR A 12 -17.96 -8.90 3.73
N LYS A 13 -19.08 -8.18 3.76
CA LYS A 13 -20.42 -8.70 3.42
C LYS A 13 -20.50 -9.17 1.96
N ARG A 14 -19.90 -8.43 1.02
CA ARG A 14 -19.85 -8.81 -0.40
C ARG A 14 -18.99 -10.05 -0.63
N GLN A 15 -17.85 -10.15 0.04
CA GLN A 15 -17.02 -11.36 0.00
C GLN A 15 -17.77 -12.55 0.55
N GLY A 16 -18.43 -12.41 1.70
CA GLY A 16 -19.27 -13.47 2.28
C GLY A 16 -20.32 -14.01 1.31
N LYS A 17 -21.05 -13.10 0.63
CA LYS A 17 -22.05 -13.51 -0.38
C LYS A 17 -21.43 -14.21 -1.59
N ARG A 18 -20.28 -13.72 -2.08
CA ARG A 18 -19.60 -14.33 -3.25
C ARG A 18 -19.01 -15.70 -2.94
N LEU A 19 -18.58 -15.90 -1.70
CA LEU A 19 -17.93 -17.11 -1.25
C LEU A 19 -18.90 -18.11 -0.57
N GLU A 20 -20.17 -17.74 -0.45
CA GLU A 20 -21.22 -18.60 0.12
C GLU A 20 -21.27 -20.02 -0.49
N PRO A 21 -21.13 -20.20 -1.83
CA PRO A 21 -21.05 -21.54 -2.42
C PRO A 21 -19.83 -22.38 -1.97
N PHE A 22 -18.82 -21.73 -1.40
CA PHE A 22 -17.56 -22.34 -0.97
C PHE A 22 -17.37 -22.29 0.55
N GLN A 23 -18.43 -22.03 1.32
CA GLN A 23 -18.36 -21.77 2.78
C GLN A 23 -17.60 -22.84 3.58
N ASN A 24 -17.61 -24.10 3.12
CA ASN A 24 -16.88 -25.21 3.75
C ASN A 24 -15.38 -25.23 3.43
N GLN A 25 -14.92 -24.40 2.50
CA GLN A 25 -13.54 -24.32 2.02
C GLN A 25 -12.89 -22.97 2.31
N VAL A 26 -13.67 -22.00 2.82
CA VAL A 26 -13.24 -20.61 2.99
C VAL A 26 -13.49 -20.14 4.41
N THR A 27 -12.44 -19.58 5.02
CA THR A 27 -12.54 -18.84 6.29
C THR A 27 -12.21 -17.38 6.01
N ILE A 28 -13.11 -16.45 6.35
CA ILE A 28 -12.90 -15.02 6.16
C ILE A 28 -12.55 -14.40 7.52
N ILE A 29 -11.36 -13.82 7.61
CA ILE A 29 -10.85 -13.13 8.81
C ILE A 29 -10.72 -11.64 8.50
N ARG A 30 -11.45 -10.80 9.26
CA ARG A 30 -11.33 -9.35 9.14
C ARG A 30 -10.14 -8.86 9.97
N SER A 31 -9.01 -8.64 9.33
CA SER A 31 -7.78 -8.17 9.96
C SER A 31 -6.93 -7.36 8.99
N ASN A 32 -5.93 -6.65 9.49
CA ASN A 32 -4.84 -6.19 8.67
C ASN A 32 -3.94 -7.39 8.35
N TYR A 33 -3.32 -7.41 7.18
CA TYR A 33 -2.44 -8.51 6.78
C TYR A 33 -1.14 -8.58 7.64
N CYS A 34 -0.75 -7.52 8.35
CA CYS A 34 0.33 -7.59 9.33
C CYS A 34 0.02 -8.56 10.48
N ASP A 35 -1.26 -8.77 10.78
CA ASP A 35 -1.71 -9.70 11.79
C ASP A 35 -1.93 -11.12 11.24
N MET A 36 -1.62 -11.40 9.97
CA MET A 36 -1.89 -12.68 9.32
C MET A 36 -1.35 -13.86 10.12
N VAL A 37 -0.08 -13.82 10.52
CA VAL A 37 0.56 -14.93 11.25
C VAL A 37 -0.14 -15.24 12.57
N PRO A 38 -0.35 -14.28 13.50
CA PRO A 38 -1.06 -14.56 14.74
C PRO A 38 -2.52 -14.97 14.51
N ARG A 39 -3.23 -14.37 13.54
CA ARG A 39 -4.63 -14.75 13.25
C ARG A 39 -4.78 -16.15 12.70
N LEU A 40 -3.86 -16.62 11.89
CA LEU A 40 -3.84 -17.99 11.41
C LEU A 40 -3.51 -18.98 12.53
N ALA A 41 -2.59 -18.62 13.44
CA ALA A 41 -2.29 -19.42 14.60
C ALA A 41 -3.50 -19.59 15.53
N GLU A 42 -4.32 -18.56 15.73
CA GLU A 42 -5.56 -18.61 16.55
C GLU A 42 -6.55 -19.67 16.03
N ILE A 43 -6.55 -19.97 14.74
CA ILE A 43 -7.40 -21.01 14.12
C ILE A 43 -6.66 -22.32 13.85
N GLY A 44 -5.45 -22.49 14.43
CA GLY A 44 -4.67 -23.73 14.33
C GLY A 44 -3.89 -23.91 13.03
N VAL A 45 -3.77 -22.88 12.20
CA VAL A 45 -2.99 -22.92 10.95
C VAL A 45 -1.56 -22.46 11.24
N THR A 46 -0.61 -23.38 11.14
CA THR A 46 0.82 -23.17 11.42
C THR A 46 1.70 -23.10 10.17
N GLY A 47 1.15 -23.40 9.01
CA GLY A 47 1.83 -23.33 7.72
C GLY A 47 0.81 -23.26 6.58
N VAL A 48 1.21 -22.65 5.47
CA VAL A 48 0.39 -22.50 4.26
C VAL A 48 1.21 -22.78 2.99
N ASP A 49 0.55 -23.25 1.93
CA ASP A 49 1.21 -23.57 0.66
C ASP A 49 1.28 -22.37 -0.30
N GLY A 50 0.51 -21.33 -0.02
CA GLY A 50 0.53 -20.12 -0.82
C GLY A 50 -0.06 -18.92 -0.10
N ILE A 51 0.53 -17.76 -0.38
CA ILE A 51 0.04 -16.46 0.08
C ILE A 51 -0.05 -15.54 -1.14
N LEU A 52 -1.18 -14.86 -1.31
CA LEU A 52 -1.36 -13.81 -2.30
C LEU A 52 -1.69 -12.50 -1.59
N LEU A 53 -0.85 -11.48 -1.80
CA LEU A 53 -1.12 -10.11 -1.41
C LEU A 53 -1.47 -9.28 -2.64
N ASP A 54 -2.66 -8.70 -2.65
CA ASP A 54 -3.10 -7.69 -3.62
C ASP A 54 -3.14 -6.35 -2.89
N LEU A 55 -2.06 -5.55 -3.05
CA LEU A 55 -1.81 -4.37 -2.24
C LEU A 55 -2.62 -3.15 -2.72
N GLY A 56 -2.71 -2.16 -1.85
CA GLY A 56 -3.36 -0.88 -2.13
C GLY A 56 -4.86 -0.88 -1.84
N VAL A 57 -5.56 0.08 -2.46
CA VAL A 57 -7.00 0.31 -2.24
C VAL A 57 -7.84 -0.53 -3.17
N SER A 58 -8.93 -1.08 -2.66
CA SER A 58 -9.89 -1.82 -3.47
C SER A 58 -10.62 -0.89 -4.45
N SER A 59 -11.11 -1.44 -5.57
CA SER A 59 -11.94 -0.70 -6.52
C SER A 59 -13.15 -0.07 -5.83
N TYR A 60 -13.76 -0.76 -4.86
CA TYR A 60 -14.88 -0.22 -4.07
C TYR A 60 -14.51 1.05 -3.28
N GLN A 61 -13.30 1.09 -2.68
CA GLN A 61 -12.83 2.27 -1.96
C GLN A 61 -12.56 3.45 -2.90
N LEU A 62 -12.09 3.19 -4.12
CA LEU A 62 -11.88 4.22 -5.14
C LEU A 62 -13.20 4.72 -5.75
N ASP A 63 -14.19 3.84 -5.91
CA ASP A 63 -15.49 4.18 -6.51
C ASP A 63 -16.45 4.85 -5.52
N ASN A 64 -16.17 4.74 -4.21
CA ASN A 64 -16.90 5.46 -3.18
C ASN A 64 -16.19 6.78 -2.87
N ALA A 65 -16.64 7.84 -3.51
CA ALA A 65 -16.02 9.17 -3.40
C ALA A 65 -15.87 9.67 -1.96
N GLU A 66 -16.87 9.44 -1.09
CA GLU A 66 -16.87 9.86 0.33
C GLU A 66 -15.69 9.31 1.14
N ARG A 67 -14.98 8.31 0.61
CA ARG A 67 -13.78 7.74 1.24
C ARG A 67 -12.53 8.60 1.04
N GLY A 68 -12.58 9.65 0.21
CA GLY A 68 -11.49 10.60 0.00
C GLY A 68 -10.28 10.09 -0.76
N PHE A 69 -10.33 8.90 -1.37
CA PHE A 69 -9.24 8.36 -2.19
C PHE A 69 -9.17 8.97 -3.60
N THR A 70 -10.27 9.57 -4.05
CA THR A 70 -10.36 10.17 -5.38
C THR A 70 -9.95 11.65 -5.38
N TYR A 71 -9.33 12.07 -6.45
CA TYR A 71 -9.07 13.49 -6.75
C TYR A 71 -9.95 14.00 -7.90
N ARG A 72 -11.03 13.29 -8.22
CA ARG A 72 -11.97 13.64 -9.30
C ARG A 72 -13.21 14.38 -8.77
N GLU A 73 -13.51 14.18 -7.53
CA GLU A 73 -14.68 14.75 -6.84
C GLU A 73 -14.23 15.51 -5.60
N ASP A 74 -14.99 16.53 -5.21
CA ASP A 74 -14.73 17.30 -4.01
C ASP A 74 -15.45 16.66 -2.83
N VAL A 75 -14.69 16.00 -1.96
CA VAL A 75 -15.18 15.17 -0.86
C VAL A 75 -14.31 15.35 0.38
N PRO A 76 -14.77 14.95 1.59
CA PRO A 76 -13.97 15.05 2.81
C PRO A 76 -12.61 14.35 2.71
N LEU A 77 -11.58 14.92 3.36
CA LEU A 77 -10.23 14.36 3.47
C LEU A 77 -10.22 13.20 4.48
N ASP A 78 -10.52 11.97 4.05
CA ASP A 78 -10.47 10.76 4.88
C ASP A 78 -9.26 9.89 4.54
N MET A 79 -9.26 9.19 3.42
CA MET A 79 -8.23 8.28 2.92
C MET A 79 -7.91 7.08 3.84
N ARG A 80 -8.66 6.82 4.90
CA ARG A 80 -8.46 5.64 5.76
C ARG A 80 -8.97 4.39 5.09
N MET A 81 -8.16 3.36 4.96
CA MET A 81 -8.62 2.03 4.57
C MET A 81 -9.50 1.42 5.66
N ASP A 82 -9.10 1.56 6.92
CA ASP A 82 -9.90 1.23 8.09
C ASP A 82 -10.36 2.51 8.80
N GLN A 83 -11.65 2.82 8.72
CA GLN A 83 -12.24 4.02 9.32
C GLN A 83 -12.22 4.02 10.87
N ARG A 84 -11.81 2.93 11.51
CA ARG A 84 -11.60 2.87 12.97
C ARG A 84 -10.29 3.54 13.39
N ASN A 85 -9.36 3.75 12.45
CA ASN A 85 -8.11 4.45 12.72
C ASN A 85 -8.40 5.93 13.03
N ALA A 86 -7.66 6.49 13.98
CA ALA A 86 -7.80 7.90 14.35
C ALA A 86 -7.21 8.85 13.29
N LEU A 87 -6.06 8.47 12.70
CA LEU A 87 -5.37 9.29 11.69
C LEU A 87 -6.08 9.21 10.35
N SER A 88 -6.56 10.34 9.85
CA SER A 88 -7.09 10.50 8.49
C SER A 88 -6.26 11.50 7.68
N ALA A 89 -6.59 11.69 6.41
CA ALA A 89 -5.96 12.70 5.58
C ALA A 89 -6.17 14.12 6.12
N TYR A 90 -7.28 14.36 6.82
CA TYR A 90 -7.55 15.63 7.47
C TYR A 90 -6.49 15.97 8.53
N GLU A 91 -6.19 15.07 9.45
CA GLU A 91 -5.17 15.26 10.48
C GLU A 91 -3.77 15.41 9.86
N VAL A 92 -3.43 14.61 8.85
CA VAL A 92 -2.15 14.75 8.17
C VAL A 92 -1.98 16.14 7.56
N VAL A 93 -3.01 16.64 6.87
CA VAL A 93 -2.97 17.96 6.20
C VAL A 93 -3.00 19.11 7.19
N ASN A 94 -3.81 19.02 8.26
CA ASN A 94 -4.03 20.13 9.16
C ASN A 94 -3.09 20.18 10.38
N ASP A 95 -2.58 19.02 10.85
CA ASP A 95 -1.86 18.98 12.12
C ASP A 95 -0.36 18.71 11.96
N TYR A 96 0.09 18.11 10.83
CA TYR A 96 1.51 17.83 10.63
C TYR A 96 2.32 19.11 10.46
N SER A 97 3.58 19.10 10.94
CA SER A 97 4.52 20.19 10.69
C SER A 97 4.87 20.31 9.20
N GLU A 98 5.35 21.48 8.77
CA GLU A 98 5.79 21.70 7.38
C GLU A 98 6.89 20.72 6.98
N GLU A 99 7.82 20.42 7.91
CA GLU A 99 8.91 19.47 7.70
C GLU A 99 8.36 18.05 7.47
N ASN A 100 7.42 17.60 8.31
CA ASN A 100 6.80 16.28 8.18
C ASN A 100 5.99 16.16 6.90
N LEU A 101 5.20 17.17 6.55
CA LEU A 101 4.49 17.22 5.26
C LEU A 101 5.47 17.14 4.10
N SER A 102 6.53 17.95 4.11
CA SER A 102 7.55 17.94 3.05
C SER A 102 8.23 16.58 2.93
N ARG A 103 8.55 15.94 4.07
CA ARG A 103 9.15 14.60 4.12
C ARG A 103 8.26 13.56 3.47
N ILE A 104 7.00 13.43 3.91
CA ILE A 104 6.10 12.40 3.37
C ILE A 104 5.81 12.63 1.88
N LEU A 105 5.63 13.89 1.46
CA LEU A 105 5.40 14.22 0.05
C LEU A 105 6.61 13.86 -0.81
N HIS A 106 7.82 14.03 -0.30
CA HIS A 106 9.05 13.67 -0.99
C HIS A 106 9.27 12.15 -0.99
N GLU A 107 9.22 11.50 0.17
CA GLU A 107 9.55 10.09 0.34
C GLU A 107 8.47 9.15 -0.23
N TYR A 108 7.19 9.45 0.03
CA TYR A 108 6.08 8.57 -0.36
C TYR A 108 5.39 8.99 -1.67
N GLY A 109 5.48 10.26 -2.03
CA GLY A 109 4.93 10.77 -3.29
C GLY A 109 5.97 10.84 -4.40
N GLU A 110 7.26 10.78 -4.09
CA GLU A 110 8.34 11.14 -5.02
C GLU A 110 8.04 12.51 -5.68
N GLU A 111 7.46 13.46 -4.87
CA GLU A 111 6.95 14.75 -5.35
C GLU A 111 8.08 15.79 -5.43
N ARG A 112 8.32 16.29 -6.60
CA ARG A 112 9.41 17.26 -6.85
C ARG A 112 9.16 18.62 -6.20
N PHE A 113 7.88 18.98 -5.99
CA PHE A 113 7.47 20.25 -5.38
C PHE A 113 7.05 20.08 -3.91
N ALA A 114 7.48 19.00 -3.25
CA ALA A 114 7.09 18.63 -1.89
C ALA A 114 7.20 19.81 -0.91
N ARG A 115 8.33 20.51 -0.87
CA ARG A 115 8.55 21.68 0.02
C ARG A 115 7.54 22.81 -0.26
N LYS A 116 7.31 23.12 -1.55
CA LYS A 116 6.40 24.21 -1.92
C LYS A 116 4.94 23.86 -1.61
N ILE A 117 4.56 22.60 -1.82
CA ILE A 117 3.21 22.10 -1.48
C ILE A 117 3.03 22.14 0.04
N ALA A 118 3.98 21.59 0.82
CA ALA A 118 3.93 21.60 2.28
C ALA A 118 3.80 23.02 2.84
N HIS A 119 4.63 23.95 2.36
CA HIS A 119 4.56 25.36 2.74
C HIS A 119 3.18 25.96 2.46
N ASN A 120 2.66 25.78 1.24
CA ASN A 120 1.36 26.34 0.86
C ASN A 120 0.19 25.71 1.63
N ILE A 121 0.28 24.43 2.01
CA ILE A 121 -0.68 23.79 2.92
C ILE A 121 -0.64 24.49 4.28
N CYS A 122 0.55 24.68 4.87
CA CYS A 122 0.72 25.33 6.16
C CYS A 122 0.21 26.78 6.17
N VAL A 123 0.47 27.53 5.11
CA VAL A 123 -0.05 28.91 4.96
C VAL A 123 -1.57 28.91 4.81
N SER A 124 -2.13 28.02 4.01
CA SER A 124 -3.58 27.96 3.76
C SER A 124 -4.37 27.61 5.02
N ARG A 125 -3.91 26.59 5.77
CA ARG A 125 -4.61 26.15 6.99
C ARG A 125 -4.57 27.13 8.15
N GLN A 126 -3.68 28.15 8.12
CA GLN A 126 -3.69 29.26 9.08
C GLN A 126 -4.92 30.14 8.93
N GLN A 127 -5.53 30.20 7.75
CA GLN A 127 -6.72 30.97 7.48
C GLN A 127 -8.00 30.18 7.81
N ALA A 128 -8.06 28.93 7.36
CA ALA A 128 -9.13 28.01 7.67
C ALA A 128 -8.64 26.57 7.48
N PRO A 129 -9.11 25.58 8.28
CA PRO A 129 -8.78 24.19 8.10
C PRO A 129 -9.13 23.71 6.68
N ILE A 130 -8.24 22.93 6.07
CA ILE A 130 -8.45 22.30 4.75
C ILE A 130 -9.30 21.06 4.99
N ARG A 131 -10.54 21.04 4.47
CA ARG A 131 -11.52 20.00 4.80
C ARG A 131 -11.77 19.01 3.68
N THR A 132 -11.58 19.46 2.43
CA THR A 132 -11.96 18.66 1.26
C THR A 132 -10.80 18.41 0.31
N THR A 133 -10.99 17.39 -0.50
CA THR A 133 -10.04 17.03 -1.58
C THR A 133 -9.89 18.16 -2.59
N GLY A 134 -10.97 18.89 -2.90
CA GLY A 134 -10.96 20.03 -3.81
C GLY A 134 -10.10 21.18 -3.29
N GLU A 135 -10.25 21.55 -2.02
CA GLU A 135 -9.42 22.59 -1.39
C GLU A 135 -7.93 22.22 -1.45
N LEU A 136 -7.59 20.97 -1.11
CA LEU A 136 -6.22 20.47 -1.20
C LEU A 136 -5.68 20.49 -2.64
N ILE A 137 -6.49 20.09 -3.62
CA ILE A 137 -6.12 20.08 -5.04
C ILE A 137 -5.79 21.51 -5.51
N GLU A 138 -6.56 22.50 -5.13
CA GLU A 138 -6.29 23.90 -5.51
C GLU A 138 -4.96 24.41 -4.92
N ILE A 139 -4.62 24.01 -3.69
CA ILE A 139 -3.32 24.32 -3.08
C ILE A 139 -2.18 23.66 -3.86
N ILE A 140 -2.33 22.38 -4.23
CA ILE A 140 -1.36 21.63 -5.00
C ILE A 140 -1.17 22.30 -6.38
N LYS A 141 -2.24 22.62 -7.09
CA LYS A 141 -2.18 23.29 -8.40
C LYS A 141 -1.44 24.61 -8.35
N ARG A 142 -1.66 25.43 -7.32
CA ARG A 142 -0.95 26.71 -7.12
C ARG A 142 0.52 26.52 -6.80
N SER A 143 0.90 25.37 -6.26
CA SER A 143 2.28 25.05 -5.88
C SER A 143 3.14 24.56 -7.05
N ILE A 144 2.51 24.06 -8.11
CA ILE A 144 3.18 23.47 -9.28
C ILE A 144 3.08 24.43 -10.48
N PRO A 145 4.20 24.75 -11.16
CA PRO A 145 4.19 25.62 -12.34
C PRO A 145 3.24 25.10 -13.43
N ALA A 146 2.51 26.02 -14.07
CA ALA A 146 1.50 25.67 -15.10
C ALA A 146 2.07 24.82 -16.25
N LYS A 147 3.28 25.13 -16.70
CA LYS A 147 3.98 24.37 -17.76
C LYS A 147 4.15 22.88 -17.39
N ILE A 148 4.46 22.59 -16.12
CA ILE A 148 4.64 21.22 -15.63
C ILE A 148 3.32 20.49 -15.49
N ARG A 149 2.26 21.20 -15.03
CA ARG A 149 0.91 20.64 -14.93
C ARG A 149 0.33 20.24 -16.30
N ALA A 150 0.70 20.95 -17.35
CA ALA A 150 0.22 20.68 -18.71
C ALA A 150 0.82 19.44 -19.37
N THR A 151 2.02 19.01 -18.92
CA THR A 151 2.77 17.89 -19.55
C THR A 151 2.69 16.58 -18.78
N GLY A 152 2.12 16.60 -17.58
CA GLY A 152 2.06 15.43 -16.67
C GLY A 152 0.65 14.86 -16.52
N GLY A 153 0.53 13.81 -15.72
CA GLY A 153 -0.75 13.33 -15.21
C GLY A 153 -1.37 14.32 -14.21
N HIS A 154 -2.47 13.91 -13.56
CA HIS A 154 -3.14 14.79 -12.61
C HIS A 154 -2.17 15.29 -11.51
N PRO A 155 -2.07 16.60 -11.26
CA PRO A 155 -1.05 17.19 -10.38
C PRO A 155 -1.13 16.70 -8.93
N ALA A 156 -2.32 16.35 -8.46
CA ALA A 156 -2.51 15.84 -7.10
C ALA A 156 -2.13 14.37 -6.92
N LYS A 157 -1.89 13.59 -7.99
CA LYS A 157 -1.68 12.14 -7.91
C LYS A 157 -0.61 11.74 -6.89
N ARG A 158 0.56 12.40 -6.93
CA ARG A 158 1.69 12.09 -6.04
C ARG A 158 1.43 12.51 -4.61
N THR A 159 0.85 13.68 -4.40
CA THR A 159 0.48 14.18 -3.07
C THR A 159 -0.57 13.29 -2.42
N PHE A 160 -1.61 12.87 -3.16
CA PHE A 160 -2.65 11.96 -2.66
C PHE A 160 -2.05 10.58 -2.33
N GLN A 161 -1.17 10.06 -3.17
CA GLN A 161 -0.44 8.81 -2.86
C GLN A 161 0.35 8.94 -1.56
N ALA A 162 1.08 10.03 -1.36
CA ALA A 162 1.90 10.24 -0.17
C ALA A 162 1.05 10.29 1.11
N ILE A 163 -0.04 11.05 1.09
CA ILE A 163 -0.95 11.17 2.23
C ILE A 163 -1.62 9.82 2.51
N ARG A 164 -2.06 9.10 1.48
CA ARG A 164 -2.67 7.76 1.61
C ARG A 164 -1.71 6.77 2.27
N ILE A 165 -0.47 6.72 1.81
CA ILE A 165 0.58 5.86 2.37
C ILE A 165 0.81 6.17 3.85
N GLU A 166 0.89 7.46 4.21
CA GLU A 166 1.07 7.89 5.60
C GLU A 166 -0.12 7.49 6.47
N VAL A 167 -1.34 7.82 6.07
CA VAL A 167 -2.58 7.52 6.80
C VAL A 167 -2.73 6.02 7.09
N ASN A 168 -2.38 5.18 6.13
CA ASN A 168 -2.56 3.73 6.23
C ASN A 168 -1.28 2.96 6.58
N GLN A 169 -0.16 3.66 6.78
CA GLN A 169 1.16 3.07 7.08
C GLN A 169 1.57 1.96 6.10
N GLU A 170 1.17 2.09 4.82
CA GLU A 170 1.22 1.03 3.82
C GLU A 170 2.63 0.42 3.67
N LEU A 171 3.68 1.25 3.66
CA LEU A 171 5.05 0.78 3.47
C LEU A 171 5.63 0.13 4.74
N THR A 172 5.31 0.66 5.92
CA THR A 172 5.75 0.11 7.20
C THR A 172 5.15 -1.27 7.42
N VAL A 173 3.82 -1.36 7.30
CA VAL A 173 3.08 -2.63 7.41
C VAL A 173 3.61 -3.67 6.43
N LEU A 174 3.86 -3.28 5.17
CA LEU A 174 4.42 -4.18 4.16
C LEU A 174 5.81 -4.68 4.54
N SER A 175 6.70 -3.78 4.95
CA SER A 175 8.08 -4.14 5.27
C SER A 175 8.20 -5.04 6.49
N GLU A 176 7.34 -4.88 7.48
CA GLU A 176 7.36 -5.66 8.72
C GLU A 176 6.69 -7.03 8.58
N SER A 177 5.76 -7.18 7.63
CA SER A 177 4.96 -8.41 7.49
C SER A 177 5.60 -9.50 6.64
N LEU A 178 6.39 -9.13 5.63
CA LEU A 178 6.83 -10.08 4.58
C LEU A 178 7.76 -11.18 5.10
N ASP A 179 8.67 -10.88 6.04
CA ASP A 179 9.58 -11.89 6.60
C ASP A 179 8.79 -12.98 7.34
N GLY A 180 7.77 -12.61 8.14
CA GLY A 180 6.89 -13.55 8.84
C GLY A 180 6.01 -14.38 7.89
N MET A 181 5.57 -13.78 6.79
CA MET A 181 4.82 -14.50 5.76
C MET A 181 5.67 -15.55 5.03
N ILE A 182 6.94 -15.23 4.75
CA ILE A 182 7.88 -16.18 4.19
C ILE A 182 8.11 -17.35 5.15
N ASP A 183 8.21 -17.07 6.45
CA ASP A 183 8.42 -18.11 7.46
C ASP A 183 7.20 -19.00 7.67
N LEU A 184 5.99 -18.50 7.38
CA LEU A 184 4.74 -19.25 7.46
C LEU A 184 4.55 -20.23 6.29
N LEU A 185 5.26 -20.05 5.17
CA LEU A 185 5.13 -20.93 4.03
C LEU A 185 5.73 -22.33 4.30
N ASN A 186 5.01 -23.35 3.88
CA ASN A 186 5.53 -24.71 3.79
C ASN A 186 6.65 -24.79 2.72
N ASP A 187 7.44 -25.87 2.72
CA ASP A 187 8.45 -26.11 1.68
C ASP A 187 7.80 -26.17 0.29
N GLY A 188 8.37 -25.43 -0.67
CA GLY A 188 7.79 -25.25 -2.00
C GLY A 188 6.62 -24.27 -2.07
N GLY A 189 6.13 -23.77 -0.93
CA GLY A 189 5.06 -22.78 -0.86
C GLY A 189 5.49 -21.43 -1.46
N ARG A 190 4.53 -20.63 -1.96
CA ARG A 190 4.81 -19.39 -2.69
C ARG A 190 4.14 -18.18 -2.08
N LEU A 191 4.91 -17.09 -1.92
CA LEU A 191 4.41 -15.76 -1.63
C LEU A 191 4.36 -14.96 -2.93
N CYS A 192 3.15 -14.60 -3.34
CA CYS A 192 2.85 -13.77 -4.50
C CYS A 192 2.41 -12.38 -4.03
N VAL A 193 3.06 -11.32 -4.50
CA VAL A 193 2.73 -9.94 -4.11
C VAL A 193 2.50 -9.10 -5.35
N ILE A 194 1.29 -8.52 -5.46
CA ILE A 194 0.92 -7.55 -6.49
C ILE A 194 1.07 -6.15 -5.89
N THR A 195 1.92 -5.33 -6.49
CA THR A 195 2.19 -3.94 -6.08
C THR A 195 1.72 -2.98 -7.16
N PHE A 196 1.36 -1.74 -6.79
CA PHE A 196 0.83 -0.73 -7.71
C PHE A 196 1.68 0.53 -7.83
N HIS A 197 2.74 0.67 -7.02
CA HIS A 197 3.70 1.76 -7.15
C HIS A 197 5.14 1.33 -6.84
N SER A 198 6.09 2.22 -7.22
CA SER A 198 7.54 1.95 -7.16
C SER A 198 8.06 1.62 -5.77
N LEU A 199 7.50 2.23 -4.73
CA LEU A 199 7.98 2.06 -3.35
C LEU A 199 7.62 0.66 -2.82
N GLU A 200 6.38 0.21 -3.03
CA GLU A 200 5.98 -1.16 -2.69
C GLU A 200 6.86 -2.19 -3.42
N ASP A 201 6.99 -2.05 -4.74
CA ASP A 201 7.80 -2.96 -5.56
C ASP A 201 9.26 -3.03 -5.08
N ARG A 202 9.82 -1.90 -4.65
CA ARG A 202 11.18 -1.81 -4.10
C ARG A 202 11.31 -2.58 -2.78
N ILE A 203 10.34 -2.43 -1.88
CA ILE A 203 10.31 -3.15 -0.59
C ILE A 203 10.24 -4.65 -0.83
N VAL A 204 9.27 -5.12 -1.61
CA VAL A 204 9.09 -6.55 -1.92
C VAL A 204 10.35 -7.13 -2.55
N LYS A 205 10.90 -6.48 -3.58
CA LYS A 205 12.14 -6.88 -4.23
C LYS A 205 13.30 -7.04 -3.25
N ASN A 206 13.48 -6.05 -2.36
CA ASN A 206 14.60 -6.04 -1.43
C ASN A 206 14.45 -7.13 -0.36
N ILE A 207 13.25 -7.35 0.17
CA ILE A 207 12.98 -8.38 1.17
C ILE A 207 13.12 -9.77 0.56
N PHE A 208 12.59 -10.01 -0.63
CA PHE A 208 12.76 -11.29 -1.33
C PHE A 208 14.24 -11.59 -1.58
N ARG A 209 15.00 -10.60 -2.06
CA ARG A 209 16.45 -10.75 -2.27
C ARG A 209 17.21 -11.02 -0.97
N LYS A 210 16.86 -10.32 0.12
CA LYS A 210 17.44 -10.55 1.46
C LYS A 210 17.20 -11.98 1.94
N ASN A 211 16.01 -12.53 1.71
CA ASN A 211 15.67 -13.89 2.11
C ASN A 211 16.30 -14.95 1.20
N GLU A 212 16.53 -14.64 -0.08
CA GLU A 212 17.28 -15.52 -1.00
C GLU A 212 18.78 -15.50 -0.70
N HIS A 213 19.35 -14.31 -0.42
CA HIS A 213 20.77 -14.11 -0.14
C HIS A 213 20.97 -13.36 1.18
N PRO A 214 20.75 -14.02 2.33
CA PRO A 214 20.76 -13.35 3.64
C PRO A 214 22.15 -13.05 4.18
N CYS A 215 23.21 -13.48 3.49
CA CYS A 215 24.59 -13.26 3.93
C CYS A 215 24.91 -11.77 4.05
N THR A 216 25.48 -11.39 5.20
CA THR A 216 25.93 -10.02 5.52
C THR A 216 27.45 -9.93 5.74
N CYS A 217 28.20 -10.98 5.40
CA CYS A 217 29.66 -10.95 5.46
C CYS A 217 30.23 -9.96 4.44
N PRO A 218 31.36 -9.31 4.75
CA PRO A 218 32.09 -8.53 3.76
C PRO A 218 32.45 -9.39 2.54
N PRO A 219 32.41 -8.84 1.32
CA PRO A 219 32.72 -9.59 0.09
C PRO A 219 34.11 -10.22 0.05
N GLU A 220 35.06 -9.65 0.82
CA GLU A 220 36.45 -10.09 0.90
C GLU A 220 36.63 -11.37 1.75
N PHE A 221 35.61 -11.78 2.50
CA PHE A 221 35.70 -12.98 3.34
C PHE A 221 35.67 -14.24 2.46
N PRO A 222 36.69 -15.14 2.56
CA PRO A 222 36.76 -16.34 1.74
C PRO A 222 35.66 -17.37 2.09
N VAL A 223 35.11 -17.29 3.32
CA VAL A 223 34.05 -18.17 3.82
C VAL A 223 33.02 -17.36 4.59
N CYS A 224 31.74 -17.69 4.40
CA CYS A 224 30.65 -17.06 5.14
C CYS A 224 30.69 -17.48 6.62
N VAL A 225 30.76 -16.49 7.51
CA VAL A 225 30.81 -16.70 8.98
C VAL A 225 29.53 -16.24 9.68
N CYS A 226 28.56 -15.62 8.97
CA CYS A 226 27.35 -15.09 9.60
C CYS A 226 26.30 -16.16 9.95
N GLY A 227 26.45 -17.40 9.44
CA GLY A 227 25.53 -18.51 9.71
C GLY A 227 24.11 -18.36 9.13
N LYS A 228 23.83 -17.27 8.41
CA LYS A 228 22.52 -17.04 7.81
C LYS A 228 22.29 -17.95 6.62
N LYS A 229 21.13 -18.63 6.59
CA LYS A 229 20.75 -19.54 5.50
C LYS A 229 19.68 -18.89 4.64
N SER A 230 19.72 -19.19 3.34
CA SER A 230 18.64 -18.82 2.42
C SER A 230 17.32 -19.44 2.88
N LYS A 231 16.24 -18.68 2.77
CA LYS A 231 14.88 -19.16 3.04
C LYS A 231 14.15 -19.61 1.78
N GLY A 232 14.75 -19.47 0.61
CA GLY A 232 14.10 -19.85 -0.64
C GLY A 232 14.68 -19.13 -1.86
N THR A 233 13.88 -19.03 -2.91
CA THR A 233 14.32 -18.50 -4.22
C THR A 233 13.35 -17.45 -4.73
N VAL A 234 13.90 -16.37 -5.32
CA VAL A 234 13.13 -15.37 -6.05
C VAL A 234 12.77 -15.94 -7.43
N VAL A 235 11.50 -16.32 -7.60
CA VAL A 235 11.00 -16.90 -8.87
C VAL A 235 10.99 -15.84 -9.97
N THR A 236 10.55 -14.62 -9.64
CA THR A 236 10.43 -13.50 -10.60
C THR A 236 11.58 -12.51 -10.42
N ARG A 237 12.70 -12.68 -11.11
CA ARG A 237 13.80 -11.69 -11.08
C ARG A 237 13.38 -10.34 -11.62
N LYS A 238 12.57 -10.33 -12.69
CA LYS A 238 11.83 -9.16 -13.18
C LYS A 238 10.36 -9.33 -12.77
N PRO A 239 9.64 -8.25 -12.42
CA PRO A 239 8.22 -8.37 -12.11
C PRO A 239 7.45 -8.80 -13.35
N ILE A 240 6.39 -9.59 -13.15
CA ILE A 240 5.41 -9.88 -14.19
C ILE A 240 4.48 -8.67 -14.28
N LEU A 241 4.27 -8.18 -15.48
CA LEU A 241 3.40 -7.03 -15.79
C LEU A 241 2.07 -7.53 -16.37
N PRO A 242 0.99 -6.75 -16.27
CA PRO A 242 -0.28 -7.10 -16.90
C PRO A 242 -0.14 -7.16 -18.42
N GLY A 243 -0.86 -8.08 -19.04
CA GLY A 243 -0.96 -8.17 -20.50
C GLY A 243 -1.82 -7.04 -21.10
N GLU A 244 -1.76 -6.87 -22.43
CA GLU A 244 -2.53 -5.85 -23.15
C GLU A 244 -4.03 -6.03 -22.95
N GLU A 245 -4.55 -7.24 -23.08
CA GLU A 245 -5.97 -7.58 -22.87
C GLU A 245 -6.45 -7.24 -21.44
N GLU A 246 -5.62 -7.51 -20.42
CA GLU A 246 -5.94 -7.14 -19.05
C GLU A 246 -5.97 -5.62 -18.88
N MET A 247 -5.03 -4.89 -19.48
CA MET A 247 -5.00 -3.43 -19.39
C MET A 247 -6.19 -2.76 -20.11
N GLU A 248 -6.72 -3.38 -21.17
CA GLU A 248 -7.91 -2.91 -21.88
C GLU A 248 -9.18 -3.14 -21.06
N THR A 249 -9.34 -4.33 -20.49
CA THR A 249 -10.53 -4.69 -19.71
C THR A 249 -10.50 -4.13 -18.28
N ASN A 250 -9.31 -3.96 -17.70
CA ASN A 250 -9.07 -3.43 -16.35
C ASN A 250 -7.96 -2.36 -16.39
N PRO A 251 -8.25 -1.09 -16.74
CA PRO A 251 -7.25 -0.02 -16.81
C PRO A 251 -6.51 0.25 -15.48
N ARG A 252 -7.05 -0.21 -14.34
CA ARG A 252 -6.41 -0.09 -13.02
C ARG A 252 -5.21 -1.03 -12.88
N SER A 253 -5.14 -2.10 -13.65
CA SER A 253 -4.00 -3.04 -13.66
C SER A 253 -2.72 -2.43 -14.24
N LYS A 254 -2.80 -1.34 -15.00
CA LYS A 254 -1.68 -0.73 -15.74
C LYS A 254 -0.40 -0.53 -14.92
N SER A 255 -0.52 -0.28 -13.62
CA SER A 255 0.63 -0.09 -12.72
C SER A 255 0.97 -1.33 -11.91
N ALA A 256 0.23 -2.43 -12.06
CA ALA A 256 0.44 -3.66 -11.32
C ALA A 256 1.77 -4.33 -11.66
N LYS A 257 2.42 -4.88 -10.64
CA LYS A 257 3.65 -5.66 -10.76
C LYS A 257 3.56 -6.85 -9.82
N LEU A 258 3.59 -8.06 -10.37
CA LEU A 258 3.61 -9.29 -9.59
C LEU A 258 5.04 -9.75 -9.34
N ARG A 259 5.35 -10.01 -8.06
CA ARG A 259 6.58 -10.70 -7.63
C ARG A 259 6.27 -11.97 -6.88
N VAL A 260 7.09 -12.98 -7.07
CA VAL A 260 6.92 -14.31 -6.48
C VAL A 260 8.21 -14.77 -5.83
N PHE A 261 8.10 -15.25 -4.59
CA PHE A 261 9.13 -15.93 -3.82
C PHE A 261 8.66 -17.35 -3.50
N GLU A 262 9.53 -18.33 -3.64
CA GLU A 262 9.29 -19.74 -3.30
C GLU A 262 10.11 -20.14 -2.09
N ARG A 263 9.44 -20.64 -1.06
CA ARG A 263 10.07 -21.14 0.17
C ARG A 263 10.84 -22.43 -0.11
N LYS A 264 12.04 -22.55 0.47
CA LYS A 264 12.83 -23.76 0.52
C LYS A 264 13.36 -23.93 1.94
N VAL A 265 12.99 -25.03 2.56
CA VAL A 265 13.40 -25.38 3.93
C VAL A 265 14.63 -26.26 3.93
#